data_39b6b993814928548e99e2d2762ba35e
#
_entry.id   39b6b993814928548e99e2d2762ba35e
#
_cell.length_a   1.000
_cell.length_b   1.000
_cell.length_c   1.000
_cell.angle_alpha   90.00
_cell.angle_beta   90.00
_cell.angle_gamma   90.00
#
_symmetry.space_group_name_H-M   'P 1'
#
loop_
_entity.id
_entity.type
_entity.pdbx_description
1 polymer ?
#
loop_
_entity_poly.entity_id
_entity_poly.type
_entity_poly.pdbx_seq_one_letter_code
_entity_poly.pdbx_strand_id
1 'polypeptide(L)'
;MKLFIQEVQMDIKQGILYKYQRYVIAILLGCVLAMFYVTTCFHALDRGKISSMNFTLGDMLLYFFRGKEIYNPINGAEFMIPTEYMMLQLYLSYMIGDYILKDLLGVGKNILVRTQKRVFWWLSKCVWCVITVIGFYAAVYLSAVFKM
;
A
#
# COMPACT_ATOMS: atom_id res chain seq x y z
N MET A 1 12.94 -25.75 -11.99
CA MET A 1 11.72 -25.04 -12.37
C MET A 1 10.50 -25.43 -11.52
N LYS A 2 10.17 -26.71 -11.34
CA LYS A 2 9.04 -27.14 -10.50
C LYS A 2 9.11 -26.67 -9.05
N LEU A 3 10.26 -26.73 -8.41
CA LEU A 3 10.48 -26.26 -7.02
C LEU A 3 10.17 -24.75 -6.86
N PHE A 4 10.64 -23.92 -7.78
CA PHE A 4 10.38 -22.48 -7.76
C PHE A 4 8.89 -22.16 -7.83
N ILE A 5 8.16 -22.84 -8.74
CA ILE A 5 6.71 -22.64 -8.88
C ILE A 5 5.97 -23.06 -7.60
N GLN A 6 6.40 -24.16 -6.97
CA GLN A 6 5.82 -24.63 -5.71
C GLN A 6 6.08 -23.65 -4.55
N GLU A 7 7.29 -23.05 -4.47
CA GLU A 7 7.61 -22.02 -3.47
C GLU A 7 6.76 -20.76 -3.68
N VAL A 8 6.63 -20.26 -4.91
CA VAL A 8 5.78 -19.11 -5.23
C VAL A 8 4.31 -19.39 -4.89
N GLN A 9 3.79 -20.57 -5.22
CA GLN A 9 2.41 -20.94 -4.87
C GLN A 9 2.20 -21.01 -3.36
N MET A 10 3.17 -21.53 -2.61
CA MET A 10 3.14 -21.59 -1.15
C MET A 10 3.15 -20.17 -0.55
N ASP A 11 4.01 -19.29 -1.07
CA ASP A 11 4.09 -17.89 -0.64
C ASP A 11 2.79 -17.13 -0.89
N ILE A 12 2.18 -17.29 -2.06
CA ILE A 12 0.87 -16.69 -2.37
C ILE A 12 -0.20 -17.22 -1.41
N LYS A 13 -0.24 -18.52 -1.20
CA LYS A 13 -1.25 -19.13 -0.32
C LYS A 13 -1.09 -18.69 1.13
N GLN A 14 0.13 -18.70 1.66
CA GLN A 14 0.41 -18.31 3.05
C GLN A 14 0.37 -16.79 3.26
N GLY A 15 0.91 -16.01 2.33
CA GLY A 15 1.02 -14.56 2.47
C GLY A 15 -0.28 -13.81 2.14
N ILE A 16 -1.06 -14.28 1.17
CA ILE A 16 -2.29 -13.62 0.73
C ILE A 16 -3.53 -14.28 1.34
N LEU A 17 -3.75 -15.58 1.08
CA LEU A 17 -4.99 -16.25 1.48
C LEU A 17 -5.14 -16.42 2.99
N TYR A 18 -4.08 -16.85 3.70
CA TYR A 18 -4.15 -17.01 5.16
C TYR A 18 -4.12 -15.68 5.91
N LYS A 19 -3.64 -14.60 5.31
CA LYS A 19 -3.53 -13.27 5.95
C LYS A 19 -4.39 -12.20 5.25
N TYR A 20 -5.54 -12.61 4.69
CA TYR A 20 -6.48 -11.68 4.02
C TYR A 20 -6.89 -10.49 4.90
N GLN A 21 -6.86 -10.65 6.23
CA GLN A 21 -7.16 -9.58 7.20
C GLN A 21 -6.31 -8.34 6.97
N ARG A 22 -5.08 -8.46 6.47
CA ARG A 22 -4.20 -7.33 6.16
C ARG A 22 -4.71 -6.51 4.99
N TYR A 23 -5.29 -7.17 3.99
CA TYR A 23 -5.91 -6.46 2.86
C TYR A 23 -7.22 -5.78 3.28
N VAL A 24 -7.97 -6.37 4.20
CA VAL A 24 -9.14 -5.73 4.82
C VAL A 24 -8.74 -4.44 5.55
N ILE A 25 -7.65 -4.46 6.31
CA ILE A 25 -7.11 -3.26 6.97
C ILE A 25 -6.65 -2.23 5.92
N ALA A 26 -6.04 -2.66 4.81
CA ALA A 26 -5.68 -1.76 3.72
C ALA A 26 -6.90 -1.06 3.10
N ILE A 27 -7.99 -1.80 2.90
CA ILE A 27 -9.26 -1.25 2.41
C ILE A 27 -9.85 -0.25 3.42
N LEU A 28 -9.85 -0.59 4.71
CA LEU A 28 -10.31 0.31 5.77
C LEU A 28 -9.48 1.60 5.83
N LEU A 29 -8.15 1.48 5.72
CA LEU A 29 -7.26 2.64 5.65
C LEU A 29 -7.57 3.50 4.42
N GLY A 30 -7.78 2.90 3.26
CA GLY A 30 -8.20 3.60 2.04
C GLY A 30 -9.55 4.31 2.22
N CYS A 31 -10.54 3.68 2.89
CA CYS A 31 -11.81 4.30 3.20
C CYS A 31 -11.67 5.51 4.12
N VAL A 32 -10.83 5.43 5.15
CA VAL A 32 -10.56 6.54 6.07
C VAL A 32 -9.93 7.71 5.31
N LEU A 33 -8.92 7.45 4.47
CA LEU A 33 -8.29 8.50 3.67
C LEU A 33 -9.28 9.13 2.67
N ALA A 34 -10.17 8.32 2.09
CA ALA A 34 -11.25 8.83 1.24
C ALA A 34 -12.21 9.76 2.00
N MET A 35 -12.52 9.44 3.27
CA MET A 35 -13.32 10.35 4.12
C MET A 35 -12.61 11.67 4.36
N PHE A 36 -11.30 11.65 4.66
CA PHE A 36 -10.52 12.88 4.82
C PHE A 36 -10.50 13.71 3.54
N TYR A 37 -10.38 13.09 2.38
CA TYR A 37 -10.48 13.79 1.10
C TYR A 37 -11.82 14.51 0.94
N VAL A 38 -12.93 13.80 1.16
CA VAL A 38 -14.27 14.34 1.04
C VAL A 38 -14.48 15.50 2.01
N THR A 39 -14.08 15.37 3.29
CA THR A 39 -14.18 16.46 4.27
C THR A 39 -13.38 17.70 3.88
N THR A 40 -12.18 17.49 3.33
CA THR A 40 -11.32 18.58 2.83
C THR A 40 -12.00 19.32 1.67
N CYS A 41 -12.65 18.59 0.77
CA CYS A 41 -13.39 19.17 -0.35
C CYS A 41 -14.62 19.95 0.12
N PHE A 42 -15.38 19.44 1.10
CA PHE A 42 -16.49 20.19 1.70
C PHE A 42 -16.02 21.51 2.34
N HIS A 43 -14.95 21.48 3.10
CA HIS A 43 -14.37 22.70 3.67
C HIS A 43 -13.86 23.70 2.61
N ALA A 44 -13.39 23.20 1.48
CA ALA A 44 -12.98 24.08 0.38
C ALA A 44 -14.18 24.72 -0.33
N LEU A 45 -15.31 24.00 -0.42
CA LEU A 45 -16.57 24.51 -0.95
C LEU A 45 -17.15 25.60 -0.05
N ASP A 46 -17.25 25.36 1.26
CA ASP A 46 -17.75 26.32 2.25
C ASP A 46 -16.95 27.64 2.26
N ARG A 47 -15.65 27.57 1.96
CA ARG A 47 -14.77 28.73 1.84
C ARG A 47 -14.86 29.42 0.48
N GLY A 48 -15.74 28.99 -0.42
CA GLY A 48 -15.93 29.58 -1.75
C GLY A 48 -14.75 29.39 -2.71
N LYS A 49 -13.82 28.46 -2.42
CA LYS A 49 -12.66 28.18 -3.26
C LYS A 49 -12.98 27.31 -4.48
N ILE A 50 -14.12 26.62 -4.46
CA ILE A 50 -14.56 25.70 -5.52
C ILE A 50 -16.03 26.01 -5.80
N SER A 51 -16.41 26.18 -7.09
CA SER A 51 -17.77 26.56 -7.49
C SER A 51 -18.69 25.39 -7.83
N SER A 52 -18.15 24.19 -8.02
CA SER A 52 -18.93 22.98 -8.33
C SER A 52 -18.27 21.70 -7.81
N MET A 53 -19.10 20.77 -7.33
CA MET A 53 -18.65 19.46 -6.85
C MET A 53 -18.67 18.42 -7.99
N ASN A 54 -17.74 18.46 -8.91
CA ASN A 54 -17.49 17.36 -9.84
C ASN A 54 -16.28 16.58 -9.38
N PHE A 55 -16.49 15.62 -8.45
CA PHE A 55 -15.41 14.75 -7.99
C PHE A 55 -15.16 13.64 -9.01
N THR A 56 -13.94 13.62 -9.50
CA THR A 56 -13.46 12.54 -10.37
C THR A 56 -12.60 11.59 -9.55
N LEU A 57 -12.68 10.27 -9.86
CA LEU A 57 -11.76 9.27 -9.28
C LEU A 57 -10.28 9.68 -9.44
N GLY A 58 -9.96 10.34 -10.54
CA GLY A 58 -8.62 10.88 -10.80
C GLY A 58 -8.18 11.89 -9.76
N ASP A 59 -9.07 12.79 -9.34
CA ASP A 59 -8.75 13.83 -8.34
C ASP A 59 -8.47 13.21 -6.97
N MET A 60 -9.21 12.18 -6.61
CA MET A 60 -9.01 11.44 -5.36
C MET A 60 -7.69 10.67 -5.36
N LEU A 61 -7.33 10.01 -6.47
CA LEU A 61 -6.04 9.35 -6.60
C LEU A 61 -4.89 10.35 -6.58
N LEU A 62 -5.05 11.48 -7.28
CA LEU A 62 -4.07 12.57 -7.24
C LEU A 62 -3.90 13.10 -5.81
N TYR A 63 -4.97 13.23 -5.04
CA TYR A 63 -4.88 13.66 -3.64
C TYR A 63 -4.05 12.68 -2.78
N PHE A 64 -4.24 11.36 -2.95
CA PHE A 64 -3.48 10.35 -2.19
C PHE A 64 -2.00 10.31 -2.56
N PHE A 65 -1.69 10.53 -3.83
CA PHE A 65 -0.32 10.46 -4.34
C PHE A 65 0.30 11.83 -4.60
N ARG A 66 -0.46 12.91 -4.41
CA ARG A 66 0.04 14.27 -4.55
C ARG A 66 1.08 14.55 -3.49
N GLY A 67 2.28 14.87 -3.93
CA GLY A 67 3.30 15.46 -3.07
C GLY A 67 2.84 16.82 -2.52
N LYS A 68 3.45 17.27 -1.44
CA LYS A 68 3.29 18.67 -0.97
C LYS A 68 4.14 19.59 -1.86
N GLU A 69 3.77 20.87 -1.88
CA GLU A 69 4.55 21.89 -2.57
C GLU A 69 6.00 21.93 -2.05
N ILE A 70 6.92 22.30 -2.94
CA ILE A 70 8.34 22.40 -2.61
C ILE A 70 8.48 23.43 -1.49
N TYR A 71 9.06 23.00 -0.37
CA TYR A 71 9.32 23.86 0.75
C TYR A 71 10.31 24.97 0.36
N ASN A 72 9.88 26.22 0.46
CA ASN A 72 10.71 27.37 0.22
C ASN A 72 10.88 28.16 1.53
N PRO A 73 12.05 28.06 2.20
CA PRO A 73 12.27 28.69 3.50
C PRO A 73 12.22 30.22 3.45
N ILE A 74 12.44 30.81 2.27
CA ILE A 74 12.48 32.29 2.09
C ILE A 74 11.08 32.91 2.27
N ASN A 75 10.02 32.16 1.94
CA ASN A 75 8.64 32.68 1.99
C ASN A 75 7.93 32.42 3.32
N GLY A 76 8.63 31.94 4.37
CA GLY A 76 8.01 31.62 5.65
C GLY A 76 6.94 30.51 5.58
N ALA A 77 6.93 29.73 4.52
CA ALA A 77 5.98 28.63 4.35
C ALA A 77 6.23 27.55 5.42
N GLU A 78 5.16 27.05 6.04
CA GLU A 78 5.26 25.94 6.98
C GLU A 78 5.59 24.65 6.23
N PHE A 79 6.50 23.84 6.79
CA PHE A 79 6.81 22.52 6.23
C PHE A 79 5.65 21.57 6.43
N MET A 80 4.93 21.25 5.35
CA MET A 80 3.81 20.32 5.38
C MET A 80 4.25 18.90 4.98
N ILE A 81 4.12 17.98 5.92
CA ILE A 81 4.40 16.55 5.69
C ILE A 81 3.24 15.92 4.91
N PRO A 82 3.48 15.12 3.84
CA PRO A 82 2.43 14.37 3.13
C PRO A 82 2.01 13.13 3.93
N THR A 83 1.26 13.35 5.01
CA THR A 83 0.88 12.32 5.99
C THR A 83 0.08 11.18 5.37
N GLU A 84 -0.81 11.48 4.41
CA GLU A 84 -1.65 10.53 3.71
C GLU A 84 -0.81 9.51 2.92
N TYR A 85 0.12 10.01 2.12
CA TYR A 85 1.05 9.19 1.36
C TYR A 85 1.97 8.38 2.27
N MET A 86 2.52 9.01 3.31
CA MET A 86 3.42 8.34 4.26
C MET A 86 2.72 7.20 5.00
N MET A 87 1.47 7.36 5.42
CA MET A 87 0.70 6.29 6.07
C MET A 87 0.52 5.07 5.17
N LEU A 88 0.18 5.28 3.90
CA LEU A 88 0.06 4.20 2.92
C LEU A 88 1.39 3.44 2.74
N GLN A 89 2.50 4.17 2.60
CA GLN A 89 3.82 3.58 2.40
C GLN A 89 4.32 2.82 3.63
N LEU A 90 4.11 3.38 4.82
CA LEU A 90 4.48 2.72 6.08
C LEU A 90 3.70 1.42 6.27
N TYR A 91 2.39 1.44 6.00
CA TYR A 91 1.58 0.23 6.13
C TYR A 91 1.98 -0.85 5.11
N LEU A 92 2.24 -0.46 3.85
CA LEU A 92 2.74 -1.37 2.82
C LEU A 92 4.09 -1.99 3.22
N SER A 93 5.02 -1.17 3.70
CA SER A 93 6.33 -1.61 4.18
C SER A 93 6.20 -2.59 5.35
N TYR A 94 5.29 -2.32 6.29
CA TYR A 94 4.98 -3.21 7.39
C TYR A 94 4.43 -4.56 6.89
N MET A 95 3.49 -4.56 5.94
CA MET A 95 2.93 -5.79 5.37
C MET A 95 4.01 -6.68 4.76
N ILE A 96 4.91 -6.08 3.98
CA ILE A 96 5.98 -6.80 3.29
C ILE A 96 7.02 -7.30 4.32
N GLY A 97 7.49 -6.42 5.20
CA GLY A 97 8.52 -6.73 6.18
C GLY A 97 8.11 -7.83 7.16
N ASP A 98 6.89 -7.76 7.70
CA ASP A 98 6.40 -8.76 8.67
C ASP A 98 6.27 -10.17 8.05
N TYR A 99 5.89 -10.27 6.77
CA TYR A 99 5.81 -11.57 6.09
C TYR A 99 7.19 -12.17 5.88
N ILE A 100 8.12 -11.39 5.30
CA ILE A 100 9.47 -11.86 5.00
C ILE A 100 10.20 -12.26 6.29
N LEU A 101 10.06 -11.45 7.35
CA LEU A 101 10.69 -11.71 8.64
C LEU A 101 10.16 -13.00 9.28
N LYS A 102 8.84 -13.19 9.29
CA LYS A 102 8.22 -14.41 9.83
C LYS A 102 8.59 -15.66 9.04
N ASP A 103 8.67 -15.56 7.73
CA ASP A 103 9.10 -16.68 6.89
C ASP A 103 10.57 -17.01 7.15
N LEU A 104 11.44 -16.00 7.21
CA LEU A 104 12.87 -16.19 7.49
C LEU A 104 13.12 -16.86 8.86
N LEU A 105 12.35 -16.47 9.89
CA LEU A 105 12.48 -17.04 11.24
C LEU A 105 11.82 -18.42 11.37
N GLY A 106 10.88 -18.74 10.47
CA GLY A 106 10.12 -19.99 10.46
C GLY A 106 10.62 -21.02 9.44
N VAL A 107 9.74 -21.33 8.50
CA VAL A 107 9.96 -22.38 7.47
C VAL A 107 11.09 -21.99 6.51
N GLY A 108 11.22 -20.72 6.17
CA GLY A 108 12.25 -20.23 5.25
C GLY A 108 13.66 -20.54 5.69
N LYS A 109 13.94 -20.48 7.01
CA LYS A 109 15.23 -20.88 7.57
C LYS A 109 15.57 -22.33 7.24
N ASN A 110 14.60 -23.24 7.39
CA ASN A 110 14.81 -24.66 7.10
C ASN A 110 15.00 -24.92 5.60
N ILE A 111 14.30 -24.17 4.75
CA ILE A 111 14.47 -24.25 3.29
C ILE A 111 15.86 -23.75 2.89
N LEU A 112 16.30 -22.60 3.43
CA LEU A 112 17.61 -22.02 3.16
C LEU A 112 18.78 -22.94 3.55
N VAL A 113 18.63 -23.69 4.64
CA VAL A 113 19.67 -24.63 5.12
C VAL A 113 19.69 -25.91 4.29
N ARG A 114 18.51 -26.44 3.91
CA ARG A 114 18.39 -27.70 3.17
C ARG A 114 18.60 -27.57 1.66
N THR A 115 18.17 -26.43 1.10
CA THR A 115 18.23 -26.18 -0.34
C THR A 115 19.50 -25.39 -0.66
N GLN A 116 20.44 -25.99 -1.36
CA GLN A 116 21.67 -25.30 -1.79
C GLN A 116 21.45 -24.14 -2.75
N LYS A 117 20.22 -23.96 -3.23
CA LYS A 117 19.83 -22.92 -4.20
C LYS A 117 19.10 -21.75 -3.53
N ARG A 118 19.82 -20.98 -2.73
CA ARG A 118 19.31 -19.77 -2.03
C ARG A 118 18.67 -18.73 -2.98
N VAL A 119 19.13 -18.69 -4.23
CA VAL A 119 18.65 -17.75 -5.24
C VAL A 119 17.15 -17.94 -5.54
N PHE A 120 16.66 -19.18 -5.59
CA PHE A 120 15.24 -19.44 -5.88
C PHE A 120 14.33 -18.96 -4.75
N TRP A 121 14.75 -19.10 -3.50
CA TRP A 121 14.01 -18.56 -2.37
C TRP A 121 13.90 -17.03 -2.44
N TRP A 122 15.01 -16.33 -2.70
CA TRP A 122 15.00 -14.87 -2.85
C TRP A 122 14.12 -14.42 -4.01
N LEU A 123 14.20 -15.10 -5.15
CA LEU A 123 13.41 -14.77 -6.32
C LEU A 123 11.91 -14.97 -6.06
N SER A 124 11.53 -16.03 -5.33
CA SER A 124 10.15 -16.25 -4.89
C SER A 124 9.63 -15.07 -4.03
N LYS A 125 10.45 -14.59 -3.08
CA LYS A 125 10.08 -13.41 -2.25
C LYS A 125 9.94 -12.14 -3.06
N CYS A 126 10.80 -11.92 -4.05
CA CYS A 126 10.66 -10.77 -4.96
C CYS A 126 9.33 -10.82 -5.74
N VAL A 127 8.98 -11.98 -6.30
CA VAL A 127 7.69 -12.16 -7.00
C VAL A 127 6.53 -11.91 -6.05
N TRP A 128 6.59 -12.47 -4.83
CA TRP A 128 5.56 -12.25 -3.82
C TRP A 128 5.43 -10.77 -3.44
N CYS A 129 6.54 -10.03 -3.27
CA CYS A 129 6.52 -8.58 -3.00
C CYS A 129 5.79 -7.82 -4.11
N VAL A 130 6.09 -8.11 -5.37
CA VAL A 130 5.44 -7.46 -6.51
C VAL A 130 3.92 -7.71 -6.49
N ILE A 131 3.50 -8.96 -6.27
CA ILE A 131 2.08 -9.32 -6.20
C ILE A 131 1.40 -8.59 -5.02
N THR A 132 2.07 -8.51 -3.87
CA THR A 132 1.55 -7.82 -2.67
C THR A 132 1.38 -6.33 -2.92
N VAL A 133 2.35 -5.67 -3.57
CA VAL A 133 2.27 -4.26 -3.94
C VAL A 133 1.09 -4.00 -4.88
N ILE A 134 0.96 -4.79 -5.94
CA ILE A 134 -0.16 -4.68 -6.88
C ILE A 134 -1.51 -4.90 -6.17
N GLY A 135 -1.61 -5.95 -5.35
CA GLY A 135 -2.82 -6.25 -4.58
C GLY A 135 -3.18 -5.15 -3.58
N PHE A 136 -2.19 -4.55 -2.92
CA PHE A 136 -2.39 -3.43 -2.00
C PHE A 136 -2.97 -2.21 -2.71
N TYR A 137 -2.34 -1.76 -3.80
CA TYR A 137 -2.84 -0.61 -4.55
C TYR A 137 -4.18 -0.88 -5.21
N ALA A 138 -4.44 -2.11 -5.68
CA ALA A 138 -5.75 -2.51 -6.15
C ALA A 138 -6.82 -2.40 -5.06
N ALA A 139 -6.51 -2.81 -3.82
CA ALA A 139 -7.42 -2.69 -2.68
C ALA A 139 -7.71 -1.22 -2.32
N VAL A 140 -6.69 -0.37 -2.31
CA VAL A 140 -6.84 1.07 -2.09
C VAL A 140 -7.66 1.71 -3.21
N TYR A 141 -7.43 1.34 -4.46
CA TYR A 141 -8.20 1.82 -5.61
C TYR A 141 -9.68 1.41 -5.51
N LEU A 142 -9.94 0.14 -5.17
CA LEU A 142 -11.31 -0.35 -4.98
C LEU A 142 -12.05 0.42 -3.87
N SER A 143 -11.36 0.77 -2.77
CA SER A 143 -11.95 1.57 -1.70
C SER A 143 -12.36 2.97 -2.16
N ALA A 144 -11.62 3.55 -3.11
CA ALA A 144 -11.93 4.82 -3.74
C ALA A 144 -13.19 4.74 -4.62
N VAL A 145 -13.31 3.66 -5.42
CA VAL A 145 -14.48 3.42 -6.30
C VAL A 145 -15.76 3.20 -5.50
N PHE A 146 -15.68 2.48 -4.38
CA PHE A 146 -16.86 2.11 -3.57
C PHE A 146 -17.54 3.30 -2.89
N LYS A 147 -16.89 4.46 -2.84
CA LYS A 147 -17.36 5.65 -2.15
C LYS A 147 -17.91 6.76 -3.07
N MET A 148 -17.87 6.52 -4.35
CA MET A 148 -18.45 7.36 -5.39
C MET A 148 -19.88 6.96 -5.69
#